data_7f28c7f716db5acad00b392879d2b8de
#
_entry.id   7f28c7f716db5acad00b392879d2b8de
#
_cell.length_a   1.000
_cell.length_b   1.000
_cell.length_c   1.000
_cell.angle_alpha   90.00
_cell.angle_beta   90.00
_cell.angle_gamma   90.00
#
_symmetry.space_group_name_H-M   'P 1'
#
loop_
_entity.id
_entity.type
_entity.pdbx_description
1 polymer ?
#
loop_
_entity_poly.entity_id
_entity_poly.type
_entity_poly.pdbx_seq_one_letter_code
_entity_poly.pdbx_strand_id
1 'polypeptide(L)'
;MQRTIVVGDVHGCVDEMQALLRQCGVVRGDRVVLAGDLVAKGPDSRGVVQLVREMGALAVLGNHDDFCIDVWRRRHQAEARRPRRWLLDTLDESDWAFLESLPLFLRLGAEGEGGPEVAVVHAGAVPGVPLEEQERDNLLSLRSLVGGSAPSRRLLMRWPWAAAWRGPEHIVFGHDAVRGLQQYPLATGVDTGCVYGRELTALELPSRRIYKVPARRRYAGV
;
A
#
# COMPACT_ATOMS: atom_id res chain seq x y z
N MET A 1 7.40 4.14 -20.54
CA MET A 1 7.22 3.34 -19.29
C MET A 1 6.38 2.11 -19.60
N GLN A 2 6.71 0.94 -19.05
CA GLN A 2 5.86 -0.25 -19.07
C GLN A 2 4.52 0.06 -18.42
N ARG A 3 3.40 -0.45 -18.97
CA ARG A 3 2.09 -0.31 -18.32
C ARG A 3 2.16 -0.89 -16.92
N THR A 4 1.79 -0.09 -15.93
CA THR A 4 1.91 -0.43 -14.51
C THR A 4 0.59 -0.13 -13.82
N ILE A 5 0.09 -1.09 -13.06
CA ILE A 5 -1.12 -0.97 -12.24
C ILE A 5 -0.70 -0.93 -10.78
N VAL A 6 -0.87 0.21 -10.11
CA VAL A 6 -0.60 0.36 -8.68
C VAL A 6 -1.89 0.21 -7.91
N VAL A 7 -1.98 -0.81 -7.05
CA VAL A 7 -3.16 -1.17 -6.27
C VAL A 7 -3.01 -0.66 -4.84
N GLY A 8 -4.07 -0.09 -4.26
CA GLY A 8 -4.12 0.34 -2.86
C GLY A 8 -4.22 -0.82 -1.86
N ASP A 9 -4.48 -0.49 -0.61
CA ASP A 9 -4.50 -1.42 0.52
C ASP A 9 -5.53 -2.55 0.32
N VAL A 10 -5.07 -3.79 0.29
CA VAL A 10 -5.90 -4.97 0.01
C VAL A 10 -6.41 -5.63 1.28
N HIS A 11 -5.57 -5.72 2.31
CA HIS A 11 -5.92 -6.30 3.62
C HIS A 11 -6.63 -7.66 3.55
N GLY A 12 -6.21 -8.57 2.66
CA GLY A 12 -6.86 -9.88 2.54
C GLY A 12 -8.17 -9.87 1.75
N CYS A 13 -8.53 -8.80 1.05
CA CYS A 13 -9.70 -8.73 0.16
C CYS A 13 -9.35 -9.30 -1.23
N VAL A 14 -9.05 -10.60 -1.30
CA VAL A 14 -8.54 -11.26 -2.52
C VAL A 14 -9.55 -11.22 -3.66
N ASP A 15 -10.82 -11.37 -3.38
CA ASP A 15 -11.90 -11.35 -4.37
C ASP A 15 -12.03 -10.00 -5.06
N GLU A 16 -11.93 -8.91 -4.28
CA GLU A 16 -11.92 -7.54 -4.77
C GLU A 16 -10.65 -7.27 -5.59
N MET A 17 -9.49 -7.77 -5.13
CA MET A 17 -8.24 -7.64 -5.88
C MET A 17 -8.35 -8.33 -7.24
N GLN A 18 -8.85 -9.55 -7.30
CA GLN A 18 -9.06 -10.26 -8.57
C GLN A 18 -10.06 -9.53 -9.48
N ALA A 19 -11.15 -9.01 -8.91
CA ALA A 19 -12.13 -8.22 -9.67
C ALA A 19 -11.52 -6.94 -10.24
N LEU A 20 -10.71 -6.24 -9.45
CA LEU A 20 -10.01 -5.02 -9.88
C LEU A 20 -9.01 -5.32 -11.00
N LEU A 21 -8.20 -6.36 -10.88
CA LEU A 21 -7.23 -6.76 -11.91
C LEU A 21 -7.92 -7.14 -13.22
N ARG A 22 -9.07 -7.85 -13.16
CA ARG A 22 -9.90 -8.11 -14.36
C ARG A 22 -10.45 -6.82 -14.97
N GLN A 23 -10.93 -5.88 -14.15
CA GLN A 23 -11.44 -4.59 -14.64
C GLN A 23 -10.32 -3.74 -15.28
N CYS A 24 -9.11 -3.80 -14.73
CA CYS A 24 -7.93 -3.18 -15.34
C CYS A 24 -7.53 -3.85 -16.67
N GLY A 25 -8.02 -5.06 -16.94
CA GLY A 25 -7.61 -5.85 -18.10
C GLY A 25 -6.11 -6.17 -18.07
N VAL A 26 -5.60 -6.59 -16.90
CA VAL A 26 -4.18 -6.93 -16.74
C VAL A 26 -3.82 -8.12 -17.64
N VAL A 27 -2.74 -7.98 -18.41
CA VAL A 27 -2.22 -8.99 -19.32
C VAL A 27 -0.76 -9.31 -19.02
N ARG A 28 -0.28 -10.42 -19.59
CA ARG A 28 1.14 -10.79 -19.49
C ARG A 28 2.02 -9.66 -20.05
N GLY A 29 2.96 -9.21 -19.24
CA GLY A 29 3.86 -8.09 -19.58
C GLY A 29 3.49 -6.79 -18.87
N ASP A 30 2.28 -6.66 -18.29
CA ASP A 30 1.98 -5.56 -17.40
C ASP A 30 2.72 -5.72 -16.06
N ARG A 31 3.04 -4.61 -15.42
CA ARG A 31 3.56 -4.59 -14.06
C ARG A 31 2.42 -4.32 -13.09
N VAL A 32 2.27 -5.16 -12.08
CA VAL A 32 1.36 -4.92 -10.96
C VAL A 32 2.18 -4.61 -9.72
N VAL A 33 1.80 -3.56 -8.98
CA VAL A 33 2.47 -3.11 -7.76
C VAL A 33 1.42 -2.86 -6.68
N LEU A 34 1.62 -3.37 -5.48
CA LEU A 34 0.74 -3.11 -4.34
C LEU A 34 1.38 -2.06 -3.41
N ALA A 35 0.59 -1.11 -2.97
CA ALA A 35 1.03 -0.02 -2.09
C ALA A 35 1.15 -0.44 -0.61
N GLY A 36 1.30 -1.74 -0.33
CA GLY A 36 1.40 -2.29 1.03
C GLY A 36 0.06 -2.72 1.60
N ASP A 37 0.08 -3.12 2.88
CA ASP A 37 -1.07 -3.63 3.64
C ASP A 37 -1.79 -4.76 2.91
N LEU A 38 -1.02 -5.80 2.56
CA LEU A 38 -1.51 -6.99 1.88
C LEU A 38 -2.38 -7.84 2.79
N VAL A 39 -1.96 -7.95 4.07
CA VAL A 39 -2.54 -8.87 5.06
C VAL A 39 -3.32 -8.17 6.17
N ALA A 40 -3.85 -8.96 7.09
CA ALA A 40 -4.68 -8.52 8.21
C ALA A 40 -6.08 -8.02 7.81
N LYS A 41 -6.95 -7.86 8.78
CA LYS A 41 -8.32 -7.31 8.74
C LYS A 41 -9.33 -8.04 7.86
N GLY A 42 -9.02 -8.35 6.61
CA GLY A 42 -9.95 -8.97 5.65
C GLY A 42 -9.94 -10.50 5.69
N PRO A 43 -10.74 -11.13 4.81
CA PRO A 43 -11.10 -12.53 4.96
C PRO A 43 -10.01 -13.52 4.56
N ASP A 44 -9.13 -13.18 3.63
CA ASP A 44 -8.18 -14.14 3.06
C ASP A 44 -6.82 -13.49 2.78
N SER A 45 -6.04 -13.32 3.85
CA SER A 45 -4.66 -12.79 3.77
C SER A 45 -3.74 -13.71 2.98
N ARG A 46 -3.91 -15.04 3.12
CA ARG A 46 -3.09 -16.02 2.39
C ARG A 46 -3.36 -15.96 0.90
N GLY A 47 -4.63 -15.91 0.51
CA GLY A 47 -5.01 -15.80 -0.90
C GLY A 47 -4.41 -14.56 -1.57
N VAL A 48 -4.34 -13.42 -0.87
CA VAL A 48 -3.65 -12.22 -1.39
C VAL A 48 -2.16 -12.46 -1.57
N VAL A 49 -1.47 -12.99 -0.55
CA VAL A 49 -0.02 -13.26 -0.64
C VAL A 49 0.29 -14.22 -1.78
N GLN A 50 -0.47 -15.32 -1.90
CA GLN A 50 -0.30 -16.29 -2.98
C GLN A 50 -0.54 -15.67 -4.35
N LEU A 51 -1.61 -14.91 -4.53
CA LEU A 51 -1.91 -14.24 -5.80
C LEU A 51 -0.80 -13.27 -6.22
N VAL A 52 -0.27 -12.47 -5.27
CA VAL A 52 0.84 -11.53 -5.53
C VAL A 52 2.09 -12.30 -5.99
N ARG A 53 2.42 -13.41 -5.31
CA ARG A 53 3.59 -14.24 -5.66
C ARG A 53 3.42 -14.95 -7.00
N GLU A 54 2.27 -15.54 -7.26
CA GLU A 54 1.96 -16.25 -8.52
C GLU A 54 2.01 -15.34 -9.73
N MET A 55 1.55 -14.11 -9.57
CA MET A 55 1.61 -13.09 -10.64
C MET A 55 3.01 -12.49 -10.83
N GLY A 56 3.94 -12.72 -9.92
CA GLY A 56 5.21 -11.99 -9.86
C GLY A 56 5.00 -10.48 -9.66
N ALA A 57 3.90 -10.10 -8.98
CA ALA A 57 3.63 -8.71 -8.68
C ALA A 57 4.60 -8.18 -7.62
N LEU A 58 4.90 -6.88 -7.70
CA LEU A 58 5.72 -6.19 -6.72
C LEU A 58 4.84 -5.65 -5.60
N ALA A 59 5.42 -5.44 -4.43
CA ALA A 59 4.74 -4.76 -3.34
C ALA A 59 5.73 -3.98 -2.47
N VAL A 60 5.26 -2.94 -1.80
CA VAL A 60 5.99 -2.32 -0.69
C VAL A 60 5.44 -2.82 0.64
N LEU A 61 6.23 -2.72 1.69
CA LEU A 61 5.81 -3.10 3.05
C LEU A 61 4.81 -2.08 3.59
N GLY A 62 3.64 -2.56 4.05
CA GLY A 62 2.67 -1.77 4.77
C GLY A 62 2.85 -1.84 6.30
N ASN A 63 2.25 -0.89 7.04
CA ASN A 63 2.37 -0.87 8.50
C ASN A 63 1.64 -2.04 9.17
N HIS A 64 0.59 -2.57 8.57
CA HIS A 64 -0.09 -3.76 9.07
C HIS A 64 0.68 -5.05 8.74
N ASP A 65 1.35 -5.09 7.58
CA ASP A 65 2.26 -6.19 7.23
C ASP A 65 3.41 -6.24 8.23
N ASP A 66 4.06 -5.09 8.49
CA ASP A 66 5.15 -4.95 9.46
C ASP A 66 4.74 -5.38 10.88
N PHE A 67 3.57 -4.93 11.32
CA PHE A 67 3.01 -5.37 12.59
C PHE A 67 2.81 -6.89 12.65
N CYS A 68 2.30 -7.51 11.58
CA CYS A 68 2.09 -8.96 11.52
C CYS A 68 3.42 -9.73 11.52
N ILE A 69 4.44 -9.21 10.83
CA ILE A 69 5.80 -9.76 10.85
C ILE A 69 6.38 -9.71 12.28
N ASP A 70 6.21 -8.59 13.00
CA ASP A 70 6.66 -8.49 14.39
C ASP A 70 5.97 -9.52 15.30
N VAL A 71 4.66 -9.71 15.14
CA VAL A 71 3.91 -10.76 15.86
C VAL A 71 4.44 -12.16 15.50
N TRP A 72 4.72 -12.43 14.22
CA TRP A 72 5.32 -13.69 13.75
C TRP A 72 6.70 -13.92 14.36
N ARG A 73 7.59 -12.94 14.32
CA ARG A 73 8.96 -13.06 14.90
C ARG A 73 8.94 -13.38 16.39
N ARG A 74 7.95 -12.84 17.11
CA ARG A 74 7.77 -13.05 18.54
C ARG A 74 6.88 -14.25 18.90
N ARG A 75 6.47 -15.09 17.93
CA ARG A 75 5.50 -16.18 18.14
C ARG A 75 5.86 -17.19 19.22
N HIS A 76 7.13 -17.36 19.52
CA HIS A 76 7.64 -18.26 20.53
C HIS A 76 7.85 -17.65 21.92
N GLN A 77 7.63 -16.35 22.08
CA GLN A 77 7.73 -15.66 23.37
C GLN A 77 6.46 -15.85 24.20
N ALA A 78 6.59 -16.27 25.48
CA ALA A 78 5.47 -16.76 26.29
C ALA A 78 4.42 -15.71 26.71
N GLU A 79 4.69 -14.43 26.63
CA GLU A 79 3.89 -13.38 27.33
C GLU A 79 2.89 -12.60 26.45
N ALA A 80 2.66 -12.94 25.21
CA ALA A 80 1.83 -12.09 24.36
C ALA A 80 0.40 -12.63 24.23
N ARG A 81 -0.60 -11.93 24.79
CA ARG A 81 -1.92 -11.84 24.14
C ARG A 81 -1.67 -11.27 22.75
N ARG A 82 -1.53 -12.15 21.73
CA ARG A 82 -1.12 -11.78 20.38
C ARG A 82 -2.34 -11.33 19.60
N PRO A 83 -2.49 -10.04 19.33
CA PRO A 83 -3.48 -9.60 18.38
C PRO A 83 -3.21 -10.30 17.03
N ARG A 84 -4.27 -10.70 16.34
CA ARG A 84 -4.19 -11.38 15.02
C ARG A 84 -3.47 -12.73 15.03
N ARG A 85 -3.48 -13.48 16.15
CA ARG A 85 -2.87 -14.81 16.24
C ARG A 85 -3.38 -15.76 15.14
N TRP A 86 -4.64 -15.64 14.74
CA TRP A 86 -5.22 -16.42 13.65
C TRP A 86 -4.40 -16.34 12.35
N LEU A 87 -3.72 -15.22 12.09
CA LEU A 87 -2.88 -15.07 10.90
C LEU A 87 -1.63 -15.97 10.96
N LEU A 88 -1.12 -16.25 12.17
CA LEU A 88 0.01 -17.18 12.36
C LEU A 88 -0.31 -18.59 11.94
N ASP A 89 -1.60 -18.98 12.00
CA ASP A 89 -2.08 -20.31 11.67
C ASP A 89 -2.50 -20.42 10.18
N THR A 90 -2.61 -19.29 9.46
CA THR A 90 -3.05 -19.25 8.06
C THR A 90 -1.91 -19.09 7.06
N LEU A 91 -0.84 -18.37 7.41
CA LEU A 91 0.32 -18.16 6.56
C LEU A 91 1.40 -19.19 6.86
N ASP A 92 2.04 -19.76 5.83
CA ASP A 92 3.17 -20.64 5.98
C ASP A 92 4.50 -19.87 6.02
N GLU A 93 5.61 -20.58 6.27
CA GLU A 93 6.94 -19.94 6.38
C GLU A 93 7.38 -19.23 5.10
N SER A 94 6.96 -19.73 3.94
CA SER A 94 7.30 -19.09 2.67
C SER A 94 6.50 -17.81 2.44
N ASP A 95 5.27 -17.72 2.95
CA ASP A 95 4.45 -16.52 2.93
C ASP A 95 5.05 -15.45 3.85
N TRP A 96 5.51 -15.85 5.06
CA TRP A 96 6.20 -14.94 5.99
C TRP A 96 7.53 -14.45 5.42
N ALA A 97 8.33 -15.33 4.83
CA ALA A 97 9.58 -14.93 4.18
C ALA A 97 9.36 -13.95 3.04
N PHE A 98 8.28 -14.11 2.27
CA PHE A 98 7.88 -13.13 1.25
C PHE A 98 7.54 -11.77 1.87
N LEU A 99 6.70 -11.73 2.90
CA LEU A 99 6.33 -10.47 3.58
C LEU A 99 7.56 -9.77 4.17
N GLU A 100 8.49 -10.52 4.78
CA GLU A 100 9.74 -10.00 5.34
C GLU A 100 10.70 -9.43 4.27
N SER A 101 10.57 -9.86 3.02
CA SER A 101 11.39 -9.39 1.89
C SER A 101 10.89 -8.10 1.27
N LEU A 102 9.70 -7.60 1.64
CA LEU A 102 9.10 -6.42 1.04
C LEU A 102 9.91 -5.15 1.34
N PRO A 103 10.26 -4.35 0.32
CA PRO A 103 10.95 -3.09 0.51
C PRO A 103 10.02 -1.99 1.06
N LEU A 104 10.61 -0.95 1.64
CA LEU A 104 9.86 0.22 2.13
C LEU A 104 9.36 1.12 0.99
N PHE A 105 10.04 1.12 -0.14
CA PHE A 105 9.64 1.85 -1.35
C PHE A 105 10.15 1.14 -2.61
N LEU A 106 9.55 1.46 -3.74
CA LEU A 106 9.95 1.00 -5.06
C LEU A 106 10.03 2.17 -6.02
N ARG A 107 11.09 2.21 -6.86
CA ARG A 107 11.17 3.10 -8.02
C ARG A 107 10.74 2.35 -9.27
N LEU A 108 9.84 2.94 -10.04
CA LEU A 108 9.23 2.29 -11.22
C LEU A 108 9.78 2.81 -12.56
N GLY A 109 10.63 3.84 -12.50
CA GLY A 109 11.13 4.57 -13.66
C GLY A 109 10.25 5.77 -14.04
N ALA A 110 10.66 6.53 -15.05
CA ALA A 110 9.98 7.76 -15.47
C ALA A 110 8.59 7.49 -16.06
N GLU A 111 7.65 8.40 -15.81
CA GLU A 111 6.25 8.34 -16.28
C GLU A 111 6.11 8.71 -17.79
N GLY A 112 7.08 8.42 -18.58
CA GLY A 112 7.17 8.79 -19.98
C GLY A 112 8.43 9.62 -20.26
N GLU A 113 8.60 10.03 -21.51
CA GLU A 113 9.75 10.83 -21.91
C GLU A 113 9.69 12.21 -21.24
N GLY A 114 10.69 12.52 -20.41
CA GLY A 114 10.77 13.78 -19.66
C GLY A 114 9.82 13.92 -18.45
N GLY A 115 9.02 12.89 -18.15
CA GLY A 115 8.15 12.88 -16.97
C GLY A 115 8.93 12.60 -15.67
N PRO A 116 8.31 12.85 -14.49
CA PRO A 116 8.92 12.53 -13.21
C PRO A 116 9.14 11.02 -13.07
N GLU A 117 10.14 10.62 -12.30
CA GLU A 117 10.26 9.25 -11.86
C GLU A 117 9.09 8.92 -10.93
N VAL A 118 8.53 7.72 -11.05
CA VAL A 118 7.45 7.26 -10.17
C VAL A 118 8.03 6.41 -9.06
N ALA A 119 7.61 6.70 -7.84
CA ALA A 119 7.90 5.87 -6.69
C ALA A 119 6.62 5.41 -6.00
N VAL A 120 6.65 4.21 -5.41
CA VAL A 120 5.58 3.70 -4.56
C VAL A 120 6.11 3.60 -3.15
N VAL A 121 5.37 4.17 -2.20
CA VAL A 121 5.57 4.02 -0.75
C VAL A 121 4.25 3.56 -0.13
N HIS A 122 4.29 3.03 1.10
CA HIS A 122 3.02 2.68 1.74
C HIS A 122 2.27 3.92 2.23
N ALA A 123 2.85 4.74 3.11
CA ALA A 123 2.11 5.83 3.75
C ALA A 123 2.51 7.23 3.26
N GLY A 124 3.78 7.57 3.31
CA GLY A 124 4.18 8.90 2.88
C GLY A 124 5.66 9.20 2.99
N ALA A 125 6.05 10.38 2.51
CA ALA A 125 7.41 10.89 2.57
C ALA A 125 7.43 12.33 3.08
N VAL A 126 8.43 12.67 3.87
CA VAL A 126 8.65 14.04 4.37
C VAL A 126 9.19 14.89 3.22
N PRO A 127 8.51 15.99 2.86
CA PRO A 127 8.96 16.84 1.76
C PRO A 127 10.39 17.38 1.96
N GLY A 128 11.18 17.37 0.89
CA GLY A 128 12.55 17.86 0.90
C GLY A 128 13.59 16.85 1.41
N VAL A 129 13.17 15.64 1.79
CA VAL A 129 14.05 14.54 2.19
C VAL A 129 14.04 13.49 1.08
N PRO A 130 15.19 13.03 0.54
CA PRO A 130 15.26 11.94 -0.43
C PRO A 130 14.63 10.65 0.11
N LEU A 131 14.09 9.79 -0.79
CA LEU A 131 13.42 8.55 -0.36
C LEU A 131 14.35 7.61 0.42
N GLU A 132 15.62 7.57 0.07
CA GLU A 132 16.65 6.76 0.73
C GLU A 132 16.99 7.24 2.14
N GLU A 133 16.70 8.50 2.44
CA GLU A 133 16.97 9.15 3.73
C GLU A 133 15.72 9.29 4.60
N GLN A 134 14.55 8.83 4.08
CA GLN A 134 13.31 8.84 4.84
C GLN A 134 13.39 7.89 6.04
N GLU A 135 12.92 8.35 7.18
CA GLU A 135 12.73 7.47 8.32
C GLU A 135 11.69 6.38 7.98
N ARG A 136 12.03 5.12 8.31
CA ARG A 136 11.14 3.96 8.13
C ARG A 136 9.72 4.23 8.62
N ASP A 137 9.58 4.84 9.78
CA ASP A 137 8.31 5.16 10.41
C ASP A 137 7.45 6.11 9.59
N ASN A 138 8.06 7.05 8.87
CA ASN A 138 7.35 7.95 7.97
C ASN A 138 6.86 7.22 6.72
N LEU A 139 7.70 6.39 6.12
CA LEU A 139 7.28 5.56 4.97
C LEU A 139 6.13 4.62 5.31
N LEU A 140 6.03 4.14 6.57
CA LEU A 140 5.00 3.21 7.01
C LEU A 140 3.76 3.87 7.63
N SER A 141 3.81 5.15 8.07
CA SER A 141 2.72 5.67 8.92
C SER A 141 2.42 7.16 8.76
N LEU A 142 3.16 7.90 7.94
CA LEU A 142 2.97 9.35 7.79
C LEU A 142 1.60 9.67 7.17
N ARG A 143 0.85 10.57 7.80
CA ARG A 143 -0.45 11.06 7.28
C ARG A 143 -0.46 12.57 7.06
N SER A 144 0.17 13.31 7.94
CA SER A 144 0.03 14.77 7.97
C SER A 144 1.33 15.45 8.37
N LEU A 145 1.41 16.76 8.11
CA LEU A 145 2.48 17.63 8.56
C LEU A 145 1.91 18.66 9.55
N VAL A 146 2.28 18.59 10.83
CA VAL A 146 1.86 19.57 11.83
C VAL A 146 2.53 20.92 11.51
N GLY A 147 1.74 21.98 11.44
CA GLY A 147 2.25 23.30 11.06
C GLY A 147 2.81 23.37 9.62
N GLY A 148 2.54 22.34 8.81
CA GLY A 148 3.00 22.26 7.42
C GLY A 148 4.40 21.65 7.25
N SER A 149 5.09 21.27 8.31
CA SER A 149 6.48 20.76 8.24
C SER A 149 6.77 19.53 9.11
N ALA A 150 6.27 19.46 10.33
CA ALA A 150 6.62 18.36 11.23
C ALA A 150 5.81 17.08 10.92
N PRO A 151 6.46 15.93 10.67
CA PRO A 151 5.78 14.70 10.32
C PRO A 151 4.88 14.19 11.45
N SER A 152 3.71 13.64 11.10
CA SER A 152 2.74 13.12 12.04
C SER A 152 1.97 11.95 11.47
N ARG A 153 1.82 10.89 12.28
CA ARG A 153 0.93 9.75 12.02
C ARG A 153 -0.56 10.10 12.23
N ARG A 154 -0.84 11.23 12.91
CA ARG A 154 -2.21 11.67 13.17
C ARG A 154 -2.88 12.15 11.88
N LEU A 155 -4.15 11.81 11.73
CA LEU A 155 -4.98 12.32 10.67
C LEU A 155 -5.35 13.79 10.98
N LEU A 156 -4.66 14.73 10.35
CA LEU A 156 -4.98 16.14 10.40
C LEU A 156 -5.53 16.55 9.04
N MET A 157 -6.83 16.71 8.91
CA MET A 157 -7.50 16.94 7.63
C MET A 157 -6.93 18.14 6.83
N ARG A 158 -6.45 19.15 7.54
CA ARG A 158 -5.94 20.39 6.94
C ARG A 158 -4.57 20.27 6.29
N TRP A 159 -3.71 19.32 6.74
CA TRP A 159 -2.31 19.25 6.32
C TRP A 159 -1.89 17.83 5.89
N PRO A 160 -2.48 17.27 4.83
CA PRO A 160 -1.95 16.03 4.28
C PRO A 160 -0.53 16.25 3.76
N TRP A 161 0.37 15.31 4.03
CA TRP A 161 1.76 15.43 3.59
C TRP A 161 1.86 15.55 2.05
N ALA A 162 1.00 14.81 1.33
CA ALA A 162 0.98 14.73 -0.12
C ALA A 162 0.69 16.09 -0.79
N ALA A 163 -0.07 16.97 -0.14
CA ALA A 163 -0.32 18.33 -0.62
C ALA A 163 0.94 19.23 -0.55
N ALA A 164 1.90 18.89 0.30
CA ALA A 164 3.15 19.62 0.46
C ALA A 164 4.31 19.02 -0.37
N TRP A 165 4.14 17.81 -0.91
CA TRP A 165 5.16 17.15 -1.72
C TRP A 165 5.42 17.90 -3.03
N ARG A 166 6.70 18.14 -3.35
CA ARG A 166 7.14 18.91 -4.54
C ARG A 166 8.07 18.12 -5.45
N GLY A 167 8.18 16.82 -5.24
CA GLY A 167 9.05 15.96 -6.02
C GLY A 167 10.43 15.76 -5.38
N PRO A 168 11.36 15.20 -6.15
CA PRO A 168 11.35 15.08 -7.62
C PRO A 168 10.43 13.97 -8.17
N GLU A 169 10.10 12.93 -7.39
CA GLU A 169 9.29 11.81 -7.84
C GLU A 169 7.78 12.14 -7.79
N HIS A 170 7.00 11.47 -8.65
CA HIS A 170 5.58 11.27 -8.42
C HIS A 170 5.39 10.08 -7.48
N ILE A 171 4.90 10.32 -6.26
CA ILE A 171 4.67 9.26 -5.28
C ILE A 171 3.25 8.71 -5.38
N VAL A 172 3.12 7.38 -5.53
CA VAL A 172 1.86 6.66 -5.36
C VAL A 172 1.87 5.97 -4.00
N PHE A 173 0.78 6.13 -3.22
CA PHE A 173 0.73 5.65 -1.84
C PHE A 173 -0.64 5.11 -1.43
N GLY A 174 -0.68 4.32 -0.35
CA GLY A 174 -1.85 3.73 0.30
C GLY A 174 -2.20 4.38 1.64
N HIS A 175 -2.47 3.54 2.67
CA HIS A 175 -2.53 3.86 4.10
C HIS A 175 -3.67 4.78 4.56
N ASP A 176 -4.07 5.77 3.79
CA ASP A 176 -4.96 6.84 4.27
C ASP A 176 -6.41 6.64 3.80
N ALA A 177 -6.98 5.50 4.21
CA ALA A 177 -8.37 5.16 3.88
C ALA A 177 -9.38 6.26 4.22
N VAL A 178 -9.11 7.07 5.24
CA VAL A 178 -10.06 8.10 5.69
C VAL A 178 -10.20 9.21 4.65
N ARG A 179 -9.08 9.69 4.08
CA ARG A 179 -9.10 10.66 2.99
C ARG A 179 -9.52 10.04 1.66
N GLY A 180 -9.34 8.71 1.52
CA GLY A 180 -9.67 8.00 0.28
C GLY A 180 -8.75 8.37 -0.88
N LEU A 181 -9.31 8.45 -2.09
CA LEU A 181 -8.55 8.84 -3.28
C LEU A 181 -8.04 10.27 -3.15
N GLN A 182 -6.73 10.43 -3.22
CA GLN A 182 -6.05 11.73 -3.16
C GLN A 182 -5.27 11.96 -4.45
N GLN A 183 -5.46 13.10 -5.10
CA GLN A 183 -4.78 13.44 -6.35
C GLN A 183 -4.13 14.82 -6.22
N TYR A 184 -2.81 14.84 -6.14
CA TYR A 184 -1.98 16.04 -6.13
C TYR A 184 -1.02 16.00 -7.33
N PRO A 185 -0.40 17.11 -7.72
CA PRO A 185 0.47 17.17 -8.91
C PRO A 185 1.55 16.09 -8.94
N LEU A 186 2.18 15.79 -7.79
CA LEU A 186 3.26 14.80 -7.65
C LEU A 186 2.99 13.75 -6.56
N ALA A 187 1.73 13.55 -6.17
CA ALA A 187 1.38 12.48 -5.24
C ALA A 187 -0.05 11.96 -5.50
N THR A 188 -0.24 10.65 -5.52
CA THR A 188 -1.54 10.01 -5.69
C THR A 188 -1.77 8.96 -4.62
N GLY A 189 -2.75 9.18 -3.74
CA GLY A 189 -3.18 8.20 -2.72
C GLY A 189 -4.31 7.33 -3.25
N VAL A 190 -4.12 6.01 -3.20
CA VAL A 190 -5.04 5.01 -3.78
C VAL A 190 -5.72 4.11 -2.74
N ASP A 191 -5.51 4.33 -1.44
CA ASP A 191 -6.28 3.63 -0.41
C ASP A 191 -7.67 4.25 -0.28
N THR A 192 -8.67 3.53 -0.69
CA THR A 192 -10.08 3.94 -0.65
C THR A 192 -10.91 3.11 0.32
N GLY A 193 -10.24 2.34 1.19
CA GLY A 193 -10.87 1.69 2.33
C GLY A 193 -11.68 0.44 1.99
N CYS A 194 -11.19 -0.41 1.09
CA CYS A 194 -11.84 -1.65 0.68
C CYS A 194 -12.28 -2.50 1.89
N VAL A 195 -11.36 -2.80 2.79
CA VAL A 195 -11.66 -3.64 3.97
C VAL A 195 -12.71 -3.04 4.91
N TYR A 196 -12.93 -1.73 4.83
CA TYR A 196 -13.97 -1.01 5.59
C TYR A 196 -15.31 -0.90 4.84
N GLY A 197 -15.49 -1.64 3.74
CA GLY A 197 -16.73 -1.68 2.98
C GLY A 197 -16.89 -0.56 1.95
N ARG A 198 -15.78 0.08 1.54
CA ARG A 198 -15.79 1.09 0.48
C ARG A 198 -15.33 0.48 -0.85
N GLU A 199 -14.25 0.95 -1.45
CA GLU A 199 -13.74 0.51 -2.75
C GLU A 199 -12.29 0.05 -2.65
N LEU A 200 -11.88 -0.89 -3.51
CA LEU A 200 -10.47 -1.12 -3.84
C LEU A 200 -10.15 -0.33 -5.12
N THR A 201 -9.08 0.45 -5.06
CA THR A 201 -8.69 1.37 -6.13
C THR A 201 -7.33 1.02 -6.69
N ALA A 202 -7.18 1.17 -8.01
CA ALA A 202 -5.89 1.11 -8.68
C ALA A 202 -5.66 2.35 -9.57
N LEU A 203 -4.39 2.73 -9.69
CA LEU A 203 -3.88 3.72 -10.62
C LEU A 203 -3.13 3.02 -11.75
N GLU A 204 -3.53 3.26 -13.00
CA GLU A 204 -2.77 2.85 -14.18
C GLU A 204 -1.77 3.93 -14.57
N LEU A 205 -0.53 3.54 -14.83
CA LEU A 205 0.54 4.40 -15.32
C LEU A 205 1.00 3.92 -16.72
N PRO A 206 1.33 4.83 -17.64
CA PRO A 206 1.42 6.29 -17.47
C PRO A 206 0.11 7.04 -17.73
N SER A 207 -1.00 6.36 -18.06
CA SER A 207 -2.27 7.00 -18.43
C SER A 207 -2.94 7.78 -17.29
N ARG A 208 -2.55 7.54 -16.03
CA ARG A 208 -3.16 8.06 -14.79
C ARG A 208 -4.64 7.71 -14.64
N ARG A 209 -5.10 6.67 -15.31
CA ARG A 209 -6.46 6.18 -15.19
C ARG A 209 -6.70 5.52 -13.85
N ILE A 210 -7.82 5.85 -13.23
CA ILE A 210 -8.25 5.24 -11.96
C ILE A 210 -9.28 4.15 -12.26
N TYR A 211 -9.08 2.99 -11.63
CA TYR A 211 -10.04 1.88 -11.62
C TYR A 211 -10.50 1.64 -10.18
N LYS A 212 -11.74 1.22 -10.02
CA LYS A 212 -12.35 1.00 -8.70
C LYS A 212 -13.33 -0.16 -8.75
N VAL A 213 -13.29 -0.99 -7.73
CA VAL A 213 -14.32 -2.01 -7.49
C VAL A 213 -14.90 -1.83 -6.08
N PRO A 214 -16.22 -1.94 -5.90
CA PRO A 214 -16.81 -1.87 -4.58
C PRO A 214 -16.41 -3.10 -3.76
N ALA A 215 -16.21 -2.90 -2.46
CA ALA A 215 -16.10 -4.00 -1.52
C ALA A 215 -17.41 -4.79 -1.47
N ARG A 216 -17.37 -6.11 -1.41
CA ARG A 216 -18.54 -6.97 -1.29
C ARG A 216 -19.30 -6.75 0.01
N ARG A 217 -18.58 -6.37 1.06
CA ARG A 217 -19.12 -6.02 2.39
C ARG A 217 -18.06 -5.28 3.22
N ARG A 218 -18.47 -4.80 4.37
CA ARG A 218 -17.53 -4.34 5.40
C ARG A 218 -16.95 -5.56 6.13
N TYR A 219 -15.62 -5.68 6.12
CA TYR A 219 -14.89 -6.77 6.77
C TYR A 219 -14.34 -6.37 8.14
N ALA A 220 -13.98 -5.09 8.32
CA ALA A 220 -13.42 -4.57 9.56
C ALA A 220 -14.04 -3.24 9.98
N GLY A 221 -13.90 -2.87 11.27
CA GLY A 221 -14.15 -1.53 11.77
C GLY A 221 -13.04 -0.55 11.39
N VAL A 222 -13.35 0.74 11.27
CA VAL A 222 -12.36 1.81 11.08
C VAL A 222 -11.62 2.08 12.39
#